data_d8153bf75b084048640995e6b01fb9f2
#
_entry.id   d8153bf75b084048640995e6b01fb9f2
#
_cell.length_a   1.000
_cell.length_b   1.000
_cell.length_c   1.000
_cell.angle_alpha   90.00
_cell.angle_beta   90.00
_cell.angle_gamma   90.00
#
_symmetry.space_group_name_H-M   'P 1'
#
loop_
_entity.id
_entity.type
_entity.pdbx_description
1 polymer ?
#
loop_
_entity_poly.entity_id
_entity_poly.type
_entity_poly.pdbx_seq_one_letter_code
_entity_poly.pdbx_strand_id
1 'polypeptide(L)'
;MVEIHVQRTIAAPVEKVFDWLADPHALTAAPLVLRAGYTKDSSPPGPGAVREVVALGTWFREQITAFDRPRSYTYLILRSFPPFNHEGGTLTFTPAGNGTHVDWLTTYTHPARAGGNLLAAVTRPLLRSNFLAILAACAKTLEI
;
A
#
# COMPACT_ATOMS: atom_id res chain seq x y z
N MET A 1 -13.49 -4.86 -12.98
CA MET A 1 -12.57 -4.01 -12.23
C MET A 1 -12.80 -4.19 -10.74
N VAL A 2 -11.74 -4.38 -9.99
CA VAL A 2 -11.81 -4.54 -8.54
C VAL A 2 -11.33 -3.25 -7.89
N GLU A 3 -12.09 -2.77 -6.93
CA GLU A 3 -11.72 -1.59 -6.13
C GLU A 3 -11.58 -2.01 -4.69
N ILE A 4 -10.46 -1.65 -4.07
CA ILE A 4 -10.23 -1.82 -2.64
C ILE A 4 -10.07 -0.45 -2.04
N HIS A 5 -10.93 -0.10 -1.11
CA HIS A 5 -10.95 1.19 -0.44
C HIS A 5 -10.99 0.96 1.05
N VAL A 6 -9.94 1.35 1.75
CA VAL A 6 -9.86 1.24 3.21
C VAL A 6 -9.53 2.58 3.80
N GLN A 7 -9.98 2.82 5.01
CA GLN A 7 -9.79 4.08 5.72
C GLN A 7 -9.53 3.81 7.19
N ARG A 8 -8.71 4.68 7.80
CA ARG A 8 -8.49 4.66 9.24
C ARG A 8 -8.02 6.02 9.71
N THR A 9 -8.50 6.45 10.88
CA THR A 9 -7.96 7.61 11.58
C THR A 9 -6.91 7.12 12.58
N ILE A 10 -5.71 7.72 12.51
CA ILE A 10 -4.57 7.34 13.34
C ILE A 10 -4.22 8.54 14.22
N ALA A 11 -4.07 8.31 15.53
CA ALA A 11 -3.78 9.36 16.51
C ALA A 11 -2.28 9.71 16.51
N ALA A 12 -1.81 10.29 15.40
CA ALA A 12 -0.44 10.74 15.21
C ALA A 12 -0.40 11.86 14.18
N PRO A 13 0.62 12.73 14.20
CA PRO A 13 0.75 13.82 13.24
C PRO A 13 0.85 13.33 11.80
N VAL A 14 0.34 14.11 10.86
CA VAL A 14 0.26 13.73 9.44
C VAL A 14 1.62 13.40 8.85
N GLU A 15 2.67 14.14 9.21
CA GLU A 15 4.04 13.87 8.72
C GLU A 15 4.53 12.49 9.15
N LYS A 16 4.25 12.11 10.39
CA LYS A 16 4.68 10.80 10.92
C LYS A 16 3.92 9.66 10.27
N VAL A 17 2.62 9.82 10.07
CA VAL A 17 1.78 8.79 9.44
C VAL A 17 2.20 8.62 7.97
N PHE A 18 2.39 9.72 7.25
CA PHE A 18 2.85 9.69 5.87
C PHE A 18 4.21 8.99 5.75
N ASP A 19 5.19 9.42 6.55
CA ASP A 19 6.55 8.88 6.47
C ASP A 19 6.58 7.39 6.80
N TRP A 20 5.77 6.94 7.76
CA TRP A 20 5.69 5.52 8.10
C TRP A 20 5.15 4.69 6.94
N LEU A 21 4.03 5.12 6.34
CA LEU A 21 3.40 4.37 5.25
C LEU A 21 4.19 4.45 3.94
N ALA A 22 4.92 5.54 3.73
CA ALA A 22 5.77 5.69 2.55
C ALA A 22 7.08 4.89 2.64
N ASP A 23 7.49 4.48 3.84
CA ASP A 23 8.71 3.70 4.04
C ASP A 23 8.40 2.20 3.90
N PRO A 24 8.90 1.54 2.84
CA PRO A 24 8.62 0.12 2.65
C PRO A 24 9.17 -0.75 3.80
N HIS A 25 10.27 -0.36 4.45
CA HIS A 25 10.81 -1.13 5.57
C HIS A 25 9.84 -1.15 6.75
N ALA A 26 9.09 -0.08 6.98
CA ALA A 26 8.13 -0.01 8.08
C ALA A 26 6.96 -0.99 7.89
N LEU A 27 6.62 -1.33 6.65
CA LEU A 27 5.50 -2.23 6.34
C LEU A 27 5.68 -3.63 6.92
N THR A 28 6.91 -4.04 7.21
CA THR A 28 7.18 -5.35 7.82
C THR A 28 6.63 -5.48 9.25
N ALA A 29 6.20 -4.38 9.87
CA ALA A 29 5.49 -4.43 11.14
C ALA A 29 4.10 -5.06 11.02
N ALA A 30 3.52 -5.10 9.81
CA ALA A 30 2.24 -5.76 9.58
C ALA A 30 2.43 -7.29 9.53
N PRO A 31 1.53 -8.07 10.16
CA PRO A 31 1.76 -9.51 10.33
C PRO A 31 1.80 -10.31 9.03
N LEU A 32 1.15 -9.84 7.96
CA LEU A 32 1.12 -10.54 6.68
C LEU A 32 2.25 -10.11 5.75
N VAL A 33 2.99 -9.06 6.07
CA VAL A 33 4.13 -8.60 5.27
C VAL A 33 5.39 -9.32 5.75
N LEU A 34 5.97 -10.13 4.87
CA LEU A 34 7.14 -10.96 5.20
C LEU A 34 8.44 -10.22 4.95
N ARG A 35 8.49 -9.38 3.90
CA ARG A 35 9.66 -8.59 3.54
C ARG A 35 9.22 -7.40 2.70
N ALA A 36 9.85 -6.26 2.91
CA ALA A 36 9.62 -5.08 2.09
C ALA A 36 10.86 -4.18 2.10
N GLY A 37 11.12 -3.51 1.00
CA GLY A 37 12.26 -2.61 0.85
C GLY A 37 12.30 -2.02 -0.55
N TYR A 38 13.31 -1.17 -0.80
CA TYR A 38 13.55 -0.66 -2.13
C TYR A 38 14.27 -1.71 -2.98
N THR A 39 13.98 -1.72 -4.29
CA THR A 39 14.71 -2.59 -5.20
C THR A 39 16.15 -2.07 -5.36
N LYS A 40 17.06 -2.98 -5.78
CA LYS A 40 18.49 -2.66 -5.90
C LYS A 40 18.78 -1.47 -6.82
N ASP A 41 17.97 -1.34 -7.89
CA ASP A 41 18.15 -0.29 -8.89
C ASP A 41 17.17 0.88 -8.70
N SER A 42 16.54 0.97 -7.53
CA SER A 42 15.57 2.03 -7.26
C SER A 42 16.24 3.40 -7.25
N SER A 43 15.48 4.40 -7.75
CA SER A 43 15.78 5.82 -7.48
C SER A 43 15.69 6.08 -5.97
N PRO A 44 16.26 7.19 -5.47
CA PRO A 44 16.08 7.59 -4.07
C PRO A 44 14.59 7.67 -3.68
N PRO A 45 14.27 7.55 -2.37
CA PRO A 45 12.88 7.69 -1.91
C PRO A 45 12.20 8.93 -2.48
N GLY A 46 10.97 8.77 -2.94
CA GLY A 46 10.19 9.82 -3.59
C GLY A 46 9.69 9.39 -4.96
N PRO A 47 9.35 10.35 -5.85
CA PRO A 47 8.86 10.02 -7.19
C PRO A 47 9.87 9.17 -7.97
N GLY A 48 9.39 8.11 -8.60
CA GLY A 48 10.22 7.20 -9.39
C GLY A 48 10.83 6.06 -8.59
N ALA A 49 10.80 6.09 -7.26
CA ALA A 49 11.33 5.01 -6.44
C ALA A 49 10.56 3.72 -6.69
N VAL A 50 11.28 2.60 -6.70
CA VAL A 50 10.70 1.27 -6.89
C VAL A 50 10.91 0.46 -5.63
N ARG A 51 9.83 -0.06 -5.07
CA ARG A 51 9.86 -0.87 -3.87
C ARG A 51 9.29 -2.26 -4.13
N GLU A 52 9.71 -3.22 -3.32
CA GLU A 52 9.26 -4.59 -3.41
C GLU A 52 8.63 -4.99 -2.09
N VAL A 53 7.46 -5.61 -2.16
CA VAL A 53 6.73 -6.09 -0.98
C VAL A 53 6.40 -7.56 -1.19
N VAL A 54 6.82 -8.40 -0.24
CA VAL A 54 6.45 -9.81 -0.20
C VAL A 54 5.50 -9.97 0.99
N ALA A 55 4.28 -10.33 0.68
CA ALA A 55 3.25 -10.62 1.69
C ALA A 55 2.79 -12.06 1.53
N LEU A 56 2.08 -12.56 2.53
CA LEU A 56 1.58 -13.94 2.50
C LEU A 56 0.67 -14.13 1.27
N GLY A 57 1.08 -15.01 0.36
CA GLY A 57 0.35 -15.32 -0.87
C GLY A 57 0.53 -14.34 -2.02
N THR A 58 1.29 -13.25 -1.83
CA THR A 58 1.46 -12.24 -2.88
C THR A 58 2.86 -11.66 -2.88
N TRP A 59 3.27 -11.17 -4.05
CA TRP A 59 4.52 -10.44 -4.24
C TRP A 59 4.24 -9.26 -5.18
N PHE A 60 4.76 -8.09 -4.83
CA PHE A 60 4.55 -6.87 -5.61
C PHE A 60 5.86 -6.15 -5.83
N ARG A 61 6.01 -5.59 -7.05
CA ARG A 61 7.01 -4.57 -7.35
C ARG A 61 6.24 -3.32 -7.76
N GLU A 62 6.42 -2.24 -6.99
CA GLU A 62 5.63 -1.01 -7.13
C GLU A 62 6.54 0.17 -7.39
N GLN A 63 6.09 1.09 -8.25
CA GLN A 63 6.77 2.35 -8.46
C GLN A 63 5.93 3.49 -7.89
N ILE A 64 6.58 4.40 -7.17
CA ILE A 64 5.94 5.63 -6.71
C ILE A 64 5.84 6.57 -7.90
N THR A 65 4.61 6.88 -8.31
CA THR A 65 4.34 7.68 -9.51
C THR A 65 4.05 9.14 -9.19
N ALA A 66 3.58 9.43 -7.97
CA ALA A 66 3.38 10.79 -7.48
C ALA A 66 3.69 10.83 -5.99
N PHE A 67 4.26 11.93 -5.53
CA PHE A 67 4.71 12.04 -4.14
C PHE A 67 4.55 13.49 -3.69
N ASP A 68 3.52 13.76 -2.90
CA ASP A 68 3.21 15.08 -2.37
C ASP A 68 3.15 15.00 -0.84
N ARG A 69 4.32 15.00 -0.23
CA ARG A 69 4.46 14.89 1.23
C ARG A 69 3.95 16.16 1.92
N PRO A 70 3.15 16.06 2.97
CA PRO A 70 2.62 14.86 3.63
C PRO A 70 1.15 14.57 3.28
N ARG A 71 0.67 14.99 2.11
CA ARG A 71 -0.74 14.93 1.72
C ARG A 71 -1.14 13.66 1.00
N SER A 72 -0.28 13.18 0.09
CA SER A 72 -0.63 11.98 -0.68
C SER A 72 0.57 11.39 -1.39
N TYR A 73 0.49 10.11 -1.72
CA TYR A 73 1.35 9.51 -2.73
C TYR A 73 0.57 8.48 -3.52
N THR A 74 1.02 8.26 -4.74
CA THR A 74 0.40 7.32 -5.68
C THR A 74 1.45 6.31 -6.12
N TYR A 75 1.05 5.06 -6.28
CA TYR A 75 1.93 4.01 -6.75
C TYR A 75 1.27 3.19 -7.86
N LEU A 76 2.11 2.52 -8.65
CA LEU A 76 1.66 1.61 -9.69
C LEU A 76 2.40 0.27 -9.51
N ILE A 77 1.65 -0.82 -9.48
CA ILE A 77 2.24 -2.16 -9.43
C ILE A 77 2.73 -2.50 -10.84
N LEU A 78 4.06 -2.63 -10.96
CA LEU A 78 4.72 -2.93 -12.23
C LEU A 78 4.70 -4.41 -12.54
N ARG A 79 4.93 -5.24 -11.51
CA ARG A 79 4.94 -6.71 -11.60
C ARG A 79 4.40 -7.27 -10.30
N SER A 80 3.78 -8.43 -10.40
CA SER A 80 3.21 -9.09 -9.21
C SER A 80 3.01 -10.57 -9.44
N PHE A 81 2.84 -11.31 -8.34
CA PHE A 81 2.34 -12.67 -8.34
C PHE A 81 1.29 -12.78 -7.22
N PRO A 82 0.06 -13.22 -7.50
CA PRO A 82 -0.50 -13.47 -8.84
C PRO A 82 -0.52 -12.20 -9.70
N PRO A 83 -0.60 -12.34 -11.05
CA PRO A 83 -0.55 -11.16 -11.93
C PRO A 83 -1.77 -10.26 -11.74
N PHE A 84 -1.50 -8.96 -11.67
CA PHE A 84 -2.52 -7.91 -11.64
C PHE A 84 -2.34 -6.98 -12.83
N ASN A 85 -3.46 -6.55 -13.42
CA ASN A 85 -3.49 -5.36 -14.25
C ASN A 85 -3.86 -4.21 -13.33
N HIS A 86 -2.88 -3.49 -12.83
CA HIS A 86 -3.06 -2.46 -11.81
C HIS A 86 -3.22 -1.09 -12.44
N GLU A 87 -4.24 -0.36 -12.02
CA GLU A 87 -4.53 0.98 -12.55
C GLU A 87 -4.05 2.09 -11.63
N GLY A 88 -3.47 1.74 -10.50
CA GLY A 88 -2.90 2.67 -9.57
C GLY A 88 -3.51 2.54 -8.18
N GLY A 89 -2.75 2.97 -7.19
CA GLY A 89 -3.20 3.09 -5.82
C GLY A 89 -2.81 4.44 -5.27
N THR A 90 -3.67 5.04 -4.47
CA THR A 90 -3.44 6.35 -3.87
C THR A 90 -3.73 6.30 -2.39
N LEU A 91 -2.80 6.82 -1.60
CA LEU A 91 -3.01 7.09 -0.19
C LEU A 91 -3.12 8.59 0.00
N THR A 92 -4.19 9.02 0.66
CA THR A 92 -4.44 10.43 0.97
C THR A 92 -4.46 10.60 2.49
N PHE A 93 -3.77 11.62 2.98
CA PHE A 93 -3.58 11.89 4.39
C PHE A 93 -4.18 13.25 4.72
N THR A 94 -5.21 13.28 5.56
CA THR A 94 -5.91 14.50 5.93
C THR A 94 -5.81 14.70 7.44
N PRO A 95 -5.36 15.88 7.92
CA PRO A 95 -5.41 16.16 9.35
C PRO A 95 -6.83 16.02 9.88
N ALA A 96 -6.98 15.35 11.03
CA ALA A 96 -8.26 15.10 11.68
C ALA A 96 -8.08 15.30 13.19
N GLY A 97 -8.43 16.46 13.70
CA GLY A 97 -8.14 16.81 15.10
C GLY A 97 -6.65 16.79 15.36
N ASN A 98 -6.21 16.02 16.35
CA ASN A 98 -4.78 15.81 16.65
C ASN A 98 -4.19 14.62 15.90
N GLY A 99 -4.96 14.00 15.04
CA GLY A 99 -4.54 12.82 14.29
C GLY A 99 -4.60 13.02 12.79
N THR A 100 -4.61 11.89 12.09
CA THR A 100 -4.58 11.84 10.63
C THR A 100 -5.59 10.83 10.13
N HIS A 101 -6.43 11.24 9.19
CA HIS A 101 -7.31 10.32 8.47
C HIS A 101 -6.56 9.82 7.22
N VAL A 102 -6.42 8.50 7.11
CA VAL A 102 -5.80 7.86 5.95
C VAL A 102 -6.89 7.24 5.09
N ASP A 103 -6.84 7.56 3.81
CA ASP A 103 -7.73 7.02 2.78
C ASP A 103 -6.86 6.30 1.76
N TRP A 104 -7.10 5.02 1.54
CA TRP A 104 -6.29 4.18 0.66
C TRP A 104 -7.20 3.52 -0.37
N LEU A 105 -7.02 3.89 -1.62
CA LEU A 105 -7.80 3.37 -2.74
C LEU A 105 -6.87 2.74 -3.77
N THR A 106 -7.17 1.51 -4.18
CA THR A 106 -6.48 0.85 -5.29
C THR A 106 -7.49 0.17 -6.21
N THR A 107 -7.18 0.13 -7.49
CA THR A 107 -8.03 -0.50 -8.51
C THR A 107 -7.19 -1.41 -9.39
N TYR A 108 -7.75 -2.58 -9.72
CA TYR A 108 -7.06 -3.56 -10.55
C TYR A 108 -8.03 -4.54 -11.19
N THR A 109 -7.49 -5.31 -12.14
CA THR A 109 -8.14 -6.51 -12.68
C THR A 109 -7.09 -7.63 -12.74
N HIS A 110 -7.55 -8.86 -12.90
CA HIS A 110 -6.67 -9.97 -13.22
C HIS A 110 -6.82 -10.35 -14.67
N PRO A 111 -5.71 -10.71 -15.37
CA PRO A 111 -5.82 -11.25 -16.71
C PRO A 111 -6.71 -12.51 -16.71
N ALA A 112 -7.54 -12.65 -17.74
CA ALA A 112 -8.42 -13.82 -17.88
C ALA A 112 -7.64 -15.13 -17.85
N ARG A 113 -6.45 -15.16 -18.47
CA ARG A 113 -5.56 -16.33 -18.49
C ARG A 113 -5.05 -16.74 -17.11
N ALA A 114 -5.09 -15.82 -16.14
CA ALA A 114 -4.64 -16.09 -14.77
C ALA A 114 -5.81 -16.30 -13.80
N GLY A 115 -7.04 -16.36 -14.30
CA GLY A 115 -8.23 -16.63 -13.49
C GLY A 115 -9.26 -15.51 -13.44
N GLY A 116 -8.95 -14.30 -13.94
CA GLY A 116 -9.89 -13.19 -14.06
C GLY A 116 -10.71 -12.93 -12.78
N ASN A 117 -12.04 -12.92 -12.92
CA ASN A 117 -12.94 -12.64 -11.78
C ASN A 117 -12.87 -13.70 -10.68
N LEU A 118 -12.55 -14.94 -11.03
CA LEU A 118 -12.42 -16.01 -10.04
C LEU A 118 -11.22 -15.76 -9.13
N LEU A 119 -10.10 -15.34 -9.71
CA LEU A 119 -8.93 -14.96 -8.92
C LEU A 119 -9.20 -13.71 -8.09
N ALA A 120 -9.94 -12.74 -8.63
CA ALA A 120 -10.31 -11.53 -7.91
C ALA A 120 -11.14 -11.85 -6.65
N ALA A 121 -11.99 -12.86 -6.71
CA ALA A 121 -12.78 -13.29 -5.55
C ALA A 121 -11.89 -13.76 -4.38
N VAL A 122 -10.69 -14.25 -4.67
CA VAL A 122 -9.70 -14.67 -3.66
C VAL A 122 -8.82 -13.50 -3.23
N THR A 123 -8.31 -12.72 -4.19
CA THR A 123 -7.33 -11.66 -3.88
C THR A 123 -7.97 -10.44 -3.23
N ARG A 124 -9.22 -10.11 -3.55
CA ARG A 124 -9.89 -8.93 -2.97
C ARG A 124 -9.92 -8.96 -1.44
N PRO A 125 -10.47 -10.01 -0.80
CA PRO A 125 -10.46 -10.05 0.67
C PRO A 125 -9.06 -10.16 1.26
N LEU A 126 -8.14 -10.85 0.58
CA LEU A 126 -6.76 -10.99 1.03
C LEU A 126 -6.04 -9.63 1.05
N LEU A 127 -6.13 -8.86 -0.04
CA LEU A 127 -5.51 -7.53 -0.11
C LEU A 127 -6.16 -6.56 0.85
N ARG A 128 -7.48 -6.59 0.96
CA ARG A 128 -8.19 -5.74 1.91
C ARG A 128 -7.72 -6.01 3.34
N SER A 129 -7.62 -7.27 3.73
CA SER A 129 -7.13 -7.66 5.04
C SER A 129 -5.70 -7.19 5.27
N ASN A 130 -4.83 -7.31 4.24
CA ASN A 130 -3.46 -6.87 4.33
C ASN A 130 -3.37 -5.34 4.49
N PHE A 131 -4.14 -4.59 3.73
CA PHE A 131 -4.15 -3.13 3.83
C PHE A 131 -4.64 -2.67 5.21
N LEU A 132 -5.70 -3.29 5.72
CA LEU A 132 -6.21 -2.98 7.06
C LEU A 132 -5.17 -3.32 8.14
N ALA A 133 -4.46 -4.44 7.97
CA ALA A 133 -3.39 -4.84 8.90
C ALA A 133 -2.22 -3.86 8.86
N ILE A 134 -1.85 -3.33 7.70
CA ILE A 134 -0.81 -2.32 7.56
C ILE A 134 -1.22 -1.03 8.28
N LEU A 135 -2.45 -0.56 8.08
CA LEU A 135 -2.94 0.63 8.78
C LEU A 135 -3.00 0.42 10.29
N ALA A 136 -3.40 -0.77 10.73
CA ALA A 136 -3.41 -1.11 12.14
C ALA A 136 -2.00 -1.14 12.75
N ALA A 137 -1.01 -1.66 12.01
CA ALA A 137 0.38 -1.67 12.44
C ALA A 137 0.95 -0.25 12.53
N CYS A 138 0.59 0.62 11.61
CA CYS A 138 0.95 2.04 11.64
C CYS A 138 0.40 2.68 12.92
N ALA A 139 -0.87 2.48 13.20
CA ALA A 139 -1.52 3.02 14.40
C ALA A 139 -0.83 2.50 15.66
N LYS A 140 -0.59 1.20 15.74
CA LYS A 140 0.06 0.59 16.90
C LYS A 140 1.46 1.15 17.13
N THR A 141 2.19 1.44 16.07
CA THR A 141 3.56 1.96 16.15
C THR A 141 3.58 3.43 16.56
N LEU A 142 2.66 4.25 16.05
CA LEU A 142 2.70 5.71 16.19
C LEU A 142 1.80 6.24 17.30
N GLU A 143 0.74 5.55 17.67
CA GLU A 143 -0.13 5.93 18.80
C GLU A 143 0.55 5.53 20.08
N ILE A 144 0.84 6.51 20.89
CA ILE A 144 1.52 6.32 22.19
C ILE A 144 0.55 6.56 23.32
#